data_f26fbe3f4f4fa6744dc50fb67ff98006
#
_entry.id   f26fbe3f4f4fa6744dc50fb67ff98006
#
_cell.length_a   1.000
_cell.length_b   1.000
_cell.length_c   1.000
_cell.angle_alpha   90.00
_cell.angle_beta   90.00
_cell.angle_gamma   90.00
#
_symmetry.space_group_name_H-M   'P 1'
#
loop_
_entity.id
_entity.type
_entity.pdbx_description
1 polymer ?
#
loop_
_entity_poly.entity_id
_entity_poly.type
_entity_poly.pdbx_seq_one_letter_code
_entity_poly.pdbx_strand_id
1 'polypeptide(L)'
;MILPWPAPERAFVIKSFTEVDVKVSLTHGVWASTEKGNHRLDKAWMKSSQRGPIYLFFSVNGSGRFCGLAQMVSGLDYTQSSNIWAEGHRWKGLFHVHW
;
A
#
# COMPACT_ATOMS: atom_id res chain seq x y z
N MET A 1 6.07 -19.10 2.19
CA MET A 1 6.88 -18.19 1.34
C MET A 1 8.14 -17.79 2.07
N ILE A 2 9.27 -17.86 1.39
CA ILE A 2 10.55 -17.40 1.96
C ILE A 2 10.69 -15.92 1.61
N LEU A 3 10.81 -15.08 2.64
CA LEU A 3 11.00 -13.65 2.44
C LEU A 3 12.46 -13.35 2.07
N PRO A 4 12.70 -12.34 1.21
CA PRO A 4 14.06 -11.97 0.86
C PRO A 4 14.80 -11.37 2.04
N TRP A 5 16.11 -11.44 1.99
CA TRP A 5 16.94 -10.76 2.97
C TRP A 5 17.24 -9.32 2.52
N PRO A 6 17.20 -8.30 3.43
CA PRO A 6 16.88 -8.44 4.85
C PRO A 6 15.39 -8.74 5.08
N ALA A 7 15.09 -9.38 6.20
CA ALA A 7 13.69 -9.62 6.57
C ALA A 7 12.98 -8.29 6.77
N PRO A 8 11.70 -8.20 6.39
CA PRO A 8 10.97 -6.95 6.56
C PRO A 8 10.73 -6.65 8.03
N GLU A 9 10.84 -5.39 8.42
CA GLU A 9 10.48 -4.94 9.76
C GLU A 9 8.99 -5.13 10.00
N ARG A 10 8.20 -4.83 8.98
CA ARG A 10 6.75 -4.98 9.00
C ARG A 10 6.27 -5.47 7.64
N ALA A 11 5.20 -6.25 7.68
CA ALA A 11 4.51 -6.69 6.48
C ALA A 11 3.01 -6.58 6.70
N PHE A 12 2.30 -6.09 5.71
CA PHE A 12 0.85 -5.92 5.77
C PHE A 12 0.20 -6.55 4.56
N VAL A 13 -1.01 -7.06 4.75
CA VAL A 13 -1.85 -7.50 3.65
C VAL A 13 -2.78 -6.36 3.29
N ILE A 14 -2.77 -5.97 2.02
CA ILE A 14 -3.64 -4.92 1.49
C ILE A 14 -4.73 -5.59 0.67
N LYS A 15 -5.98 -5.33 1.05
CA LYS A 15 -7.14 -5.82 0.32
C LYS A 15 -7.65 -4.71 -0.58
N SER A 16 -7.45 -4.85 -1.88
CA SER A 16 -8.01 -3.91 -2.86
C SER A 16 -9.45 -4.26 -3.17
N PHE A 17 -10.29 -3.24 -3.36
CA PHE A 17 -11.67 -3.47 -3.78
C PHE A 17 -11.74 -3.98 -5.21
N THR A 18 -10.81 -3.56 -6.08
CA THR A 18 -10.84 -3.92 -7.49
C THR A 18 -9.44 -4.26 -7.99
N GLU A 19 -9.39 -5.07 -9.05
CA GLU A 19 -8.16 -5.35 -9.76
C GLU A 19 -7.62 -4.10 -10.48
N VAL A 20 -8.52 -3.21 -10.90
CA VAL A 20 -8.17 -1.96 -11.57
C VAL A 20 -7.27 -1.11 -10.67
N ASP A 21 -7.61 -0.99 -9.39
CA ASP A 21 -6.82 -0.17 -8.46
C ASP A 21 -5.42 -0.73 -8.25
N VAL A 22 -5.26 -2.05 -8.27
CA VAL A 22 -3.92 -2.66 -8.20
C VAL A 22 -3.09 -2.28 -9.43
N LYS A 23 -3.69 -2.32 -10.61
CA LYS A 23 -3.00 -1.93 -11.84
C LYS A 23 -2.66 -0.44 -11.85
N VAL A 24 -3.54 0.40 -11.34
CA VAL A 24 -3.29 1.83 -11.18
C VAL A 24 -2.10 2.08 -10.26
N SER A 25 -2.05 1.37 -9.14
CA SER A 25 -0.94 1.46 -8.21
C SER A 25 0.38 1.05 -8.86
N LEU A 26 0.38 -0.03 -9.62
CA LEU A 26 1.56 -0.49 -10.34
C LEU A 26 2.06 0.56 -11.34
N THR A 27 1.13 1.20 -12.04
CA THR A 27 1.48 2.20 -13.07
C THR A 27 2.01 3.49 -12.46
N HIS A 28 1.40 3.95 -11.38
CA HIS A 28 1.69 5.28 -10.81
C HIS A 28 2.62 5.24 -9.59
N GLY A 29 2.88 4.06 -9.03
CA GLY A 29 3.74 3.94 -7.86
C GLY A 29 3.15 4.55 -6.60
N VAL A 30 1.83 4.55 -6.45
CA VAL A 30 1.15 5.11 -5.29
C VAL A 30 0.05 4.17 -4.82
N TRP A 31 -0.34 4.31 -3.56
CA TRP A 31 -1.49 3.63 -2.99
C TRP A 31 -2.21 4.53 -2.00
N ALA A 32 -3.50 4.32 -1.89
CA ALA A 32 -4.33 4.91 -0.85
C ALA A 32 -5.29 3.85 -0.33
N SER A 33 -5.39 3.75 0.97
CA SER A 33 -6.30 2.81 1.63
C SER A 33 -7.48 3.58 2.23
N THR A 34 -8.32 2.90 2.99
CA THR A 34 -9.32 3.59 3.80
C THR A 34 -8.63 4.52 4.78
N GLU A 35 -9.36 5.49 5.33
CA GLU A 35 -8.79 6.41 6.32
C GLU A 35 -8.12 5.65 7.47
N LYS A 36 -8.78 4.63 7.97
CA LYS A 36 -8.25 3.80 9.06
C LYS A 36 -7.01 3.02 8.63
N GLY A 37 -7.04 2.45 7.42
CA GLY A 37 -5.90 1.75 6.85
C GLY A 37 -4.73 2.66 6.60
N ASN A 38 -4.96 3.84 6.05
CA ASN A 38 -3.93 4.84 5.81
C ASN A 38 -3.26 5.26 7.11
N HIS A 39 -4.05 5.51 8.16
CA HIS A 39 -3.52 5.88 9.46
C HIS A 39 -2.61 4.79 10.03
N ARG A 40 -3.04 3.54 9.92
CA ARG A 40 -2.27 2.39 10.38
C ARG A 40 -0.94 2.23 9.65
N LEU A 41 -0.95 2.41 8.33
CA LEU A 41 0.25 2.31 7.50
C LEU A 41 1.21 3.47 7.77
N ASP A 42 0.68 4.68 7.93
CA ASP A 42 1.50 5.84 8.25
C ASP A 42 2.18 5.69 9.61
N LYS A 43 1.45 5.17 10.60
CA LYS A 43 2.02 4.89 11.91
C LYS A 43 3.14 3.85 11.83
N ALA A 44 2.97 2.81 11.01
CA ALA A 44 4.01 1.82 10.80
C ALA A 44 5.23 2.43 10.12
N TRP A 45 5.02 3.31 9.15
CA TRP A 45 6.11 4.03 8.50
C TRP A 45 6.92 4.84 9.50
N MET A 46 6.26 5.62 10.34
CA MET A 46 6.93 6.46 11.33
C MET A 46 7.74 5.65 12.33
N LYS A 47 7.25 4.47 12.71
CA LYS A 47 7.91 3.63 13.73
C LYS A 47 9.02 2.76 13.17
N SER A 48 8.88 2.27 11.96
CA SER A 48 9.66 1.14 11.50
C SER A 48 10.48 1.40 10.23
N SER A 49 10.25 2.50 9.51
CA SER A 49 10.90 2.74 8.22
C SER A 49 12.42 2.82 8.33
N GLN A 50 12.95 3.30 9.44
CA GLN A 50 14.39 3.40 9.65
C GLN A 50 15.04 2.09 10.08
N ARG A 51 14.23 1.11 10.48
CA ARG A 51 14.72 -0.19 10.94
C ARG A 51 14.81 -1.21 9.82
N GLY A 52 14.02 -1.03 8.78
CA GLY A 52 13.99 -1.96 7.67
C GLY A 52 12.81 -1.72 6.75
N PRO A 53 12.67 -2.51 5.70
CA PRO A 53 11.62 -2.33 4.72
C PRO A 53 10.24 -2.68 5.29
N ILE A 54 9.22 -2.00 4.74
CA ILE A 54 7.82 -2.29 5.03
C ILE A 54 7.21 -2.82 3.74
N TYR A 55 6.75 -4.06 3.76
CA TYR A 55 6.20 -4.72 2.58
C TYR A 55 4.69 -4.78 2.63
N LEU A 56 4.09 -4.64 1.46
CA LEU A 56 2.65 -4.71 1.27
C LEU A 56 2.33 -5.84 0.30
N PHE A 57 1.61 -6.83 0.79
CA PHE A 57 1.14 -7.95 -0.02
C PHE A 57 -0.28 -7.63 -0.49
N PHE A 58 -0.44 -7.42 -1.77
CA PHE A 58 -1.71 -7.01 -2.34
C PHE A 58 -2.57 -8.21 -2.73
N SER A 59 -3.85 -8.13 -2.39
CA SER A 59 -4.86 -9.11 -2.76
C SER A 59 -6.13 -8.39 -3.14
N VAL A 60 -6.81 -8.84 -4.18
CA VAL A 60 -8.12 -8.31 -4.53
C VAL A 60 -9.18 -9.04 -3.71
N ASN A 61 -10.13 -8.28 -3.15
CA ASN A 61 -11.21 -8.85 -2.35
C ASN A 61 -11.94 -9.95 -3.12
N GLY A 62 -12.11 -11.09 -2.46
CA GLY A 62 -12.79 -12.22 -3.04
C GLY A 62 -11.94 -13.13 -3.92
N SER A 63 -10.70 -12.73 -4.23
CA SER A 63 -9.84 -13.55 -5.09
C SER A 63 -9.23 -14.75 -4.38
N GLY A 64 -9.04 -14.64 -3.06
CA GLY A 64 -8.42 -15.71 -2.27
C GLY A 64 -6.93 -15.89 -2.47
N ARG A 65 -6.27 -14.96 -3.14
CA ARG A 65 -4.82 -15.06 -3.42
C ARG A 65 -4.16 -13.69 -3.50
N PHE A 66 -2.84 -13.69 -3.35
CA PHE A 66 -2.05 -12.49 -3.53
C PHE A 66 -1.79 -12.26 -5.02
N CYS A 67 -1.80 -11.00 -5.43
CA CYS A 67 -1.53 -10.61 -6.82
C CYS A 67 -0.25 -9.81 -6.98
N GLY A 68 0.39 -9.38 -5.88
CA GLY A 68 1.64 -8.66 -5.98
C GLY A 68 2.20 -8.23 -4.64
N LEU A 69 3.44 -7.73 -4.70
CA LEU A 69 4.19 -7.28 -3.55
C LEU A 69 4.80 -5.92 -3.86
N ALA A 70 4.66 -4.99 -2.93
CA ALA A 70 5.27 -3.67 -3.03
C ALA A 70 5.92 -3.30 -1.72
N GLN A 71 6.86 -2.37 -1.78
CA GLN A 71 7.52 -1.80 -0.60
C GLN A 71 7.06 -0.36 -0.43
N MET A 72 6.73 0.04 0.80
CA MET A 72 6.47 1.44 1.09
C MET A 72 7.77 2.23 0.94
N VAL A 73 7.70 3.36 0.24
CA VAL A 73 8.86 4.24 0.07
C VAL A 73 8.58 5.66 0.56
N SER A 74 7.41 5.90 1.11
CA SER A 74 7.08 7.17 1.78
C SER A 74 6.03 6.95 2.85
N GLY A 75 5.92 7.90 3.76
CA GLY A 75 4.76 8.00 4.63
C GLY A 75 3.57 8.55 3.87
N LEU A 76 2.46 8.69 4.55
CA LEU A 76 1.22 9.19 3.97
C LEU A 76 1.28 10.70 3.80
N ASP A 77 0.91 11.18 2.63
CA ASP A 77 0.77 12.60 2.34
C ASP A 77 -0.72 12.95 2.29
N TYR A 78 -1.21 13.57 3.35
CA TYR A 78 -2.62 13.94 3.45
C TYR A 78 -2.98 15.15 2.59
N THR A 79 -2.00 15.88 2.09
CA THR A 79 -2.24 17.04 1.22
C THR A 79 -2.52 16.63 -0.21
N GLN A 80 -2.20 15.40 -0.58
CA GLN A 80 -2.44 14.87 -1.91
C GLN A 80 -3.63 13.95 -1.90
N SER A 81 -4.43 14.06 -2.93
CA SER A 81 -5.50 13.12 -3.22
C SER A 81 -5.48 12.85 -4.71
N SER A 82 -6.00 11.71 -5.10
CA SER A 82 -6.01 11.34 -6.49
C SER A 82 -7.36 10.75 -6.86
N ASN A 83 -7.84 11.09 -8.03
CA ASN A 83 -9.06 10.55 -8.60
C ASN A 83 -8.78 9.41 -9.60
N ILE A 84 -7.58 8.84 -9.55
CA ILE A 84 -7.18 7.74 -10.44
C ILE A 84 -7.82 6.41 -10.04
N TRP A 85 -8.31 6.31 -8.79
CA TRP A 85 -8.89 5.07 -8.26
C TRP A 85 -10.30 4.84 -8.82
N ALA A 86 -10.68 3.57 -8.89
CA ALA A 86 -12.02 3.19 -9.38
C ALA A 86 -13.14 3.82 -8.56
N GLU A 87 -12.94 4.00 -7.26
CA GLU A 87 -13.90 4.65 -6.36
C GLU A 87 -13.80 6.17 -6.36
N GLY A 88 -12.96 6.74 -7.21
CA GLY A 88 -12.78 8.17 -7.33
C GLY A 88 -12.20 8.81 -6.09
N HIS A 89 -12.78 9.92 -5.66
CA HIS A 89 -12.25 10.76 -4.59
C HIS A 89 -12.60 10.29 -3.17
N ARG A 90 -13.05 9.04 -3.00
CA ARG A 90 -13.33 8.49 -1.66
C ARG A 90 -12.09 8.41 -0.79
N TRP A 91 -10.94 8.32 -1.41
CA TRP A 91 -9.67 8.11 -0.71
C TRP A 91 -8.92 9.42 -0.61
N LYS A 92 -8.66 9.88 0.62
CA LYS A 92 -7.87 11.07 0.89
C LYS A 92 -6.48 10.67 1.34
N GLY A 93 -5.49 11.37 0.81
CA GLY A 93 -4.10 11.06 1.10
C GLY A 93 -3.58 9.90 0.23
N LEU A 94 -2.30 9.87 0.03
CA LEU A 94 -1.64 8.78 -0.67
C LEU A 94 -0.22 8.61 -0.16
N PHE A 95 0.35 7.46 -0.43
CA PHE A 95 1.75 7.20 -0.15
C PHE A 95 2.38 6.50 -1.35
N HIS A 96 3.70 6.63 -1.48
CA HIS A 96 4.43 6.05 -2.60
C HIS A 96 4.86 4.64 -2.27
N VAL A 97 4.83 3.79 -3.28
CA VAL A 97 5.23 2.39 -3.18
C VAL A 97 6.12 2.03 -4.35
N HIS A 98 6.97 1.04 -4.13
CA HIS A 98 7.81 0.45 -5.17
C HIS A 98 7.41 -1.00 -5.33
N TRP A 99 6.84 -1.30 -6.48
CA TRP A 99 6.41 -2.67 -6.82
C TRP A 99 7.61 -3.53 -7.21
#